data_e22bf0e84de884a346e3122cc2957b4b
#
_entry.id   e22bf0e84de884a346e3122cc2957b4b
#
_cell.length_a   1.000
_cell.length_b   1.000
_cell.length_c   1.000
_cell.angle_alpha   90.00
_cell.angle_beta   90.00
_cell.angle_gamma   90.00
#
_symmetry.space_group_name_H-M   'P 1'
#
loop_
_entity.id
_entity.type
_entity.pdbx_description
1 polymer ?
#
loop_
_entity_poly.entity_id
_entity_poly.type
_entity_poly.pdbx_seq_one_letter_code
_entity_poly.pdbx_strand_id
1 'polypeptide(L)'
;MPYRKFPFNLFSGKQNTTTDDTVLTVKVAIAGAHGSIAQLLGALLTERGDSPLGIIRNPDQADDLNAIGVEPVVVDLEKATVAELANTISGCDALVFAAGAGPGSGIPRKETVDHEAADKCTQAAEQAGVQRLIQISSIGAGNPPQDDSVFSHYLRAKAAAEETLRKSDVSWVILRPGHLTNEPATGLINLTQEVPGESVPRADVAAVIAGLLDRPSIKQCTLELVSGSVARDERLDELADS
;
A
#
# COMPACT_ATOMS: atom_id res chain seq x y z
N MET A 1 11.16 10.99 -19.63
CA MET A 1 10.82 9.97 -20.62
C MET A 1 9.42 9.45 -20.29
N PRO A 2 8.48 9.35 -21.22
CA PRO A 2 7.10 8.96 -20.90
C PRO A 2 7.04 7.48 -20.54
N TYR A 3 6.39 7.15 -19.42
CA TYR A 3 6.09 5.80 -18.97
C TYR A 3 5.26 5.08 -20.04
N ARG A 4 5.73 3.92 -20.49
CA ARG A 4 5.01 3.06 -21.42
C ARG A 4 3.93 2.31 -20.65
N LYS A 5 2.66 2.56 -20.97
CA LYS A 5 1.49 1.80 -20.50
C LYS A 5 1.57 0.38 -21.04
N PHE A 6 1.50 -0.63 -20.15
CA PHE A 6 1.27 -2.02 -20.54
C PHE A 6 -0.18 -2.40 -20.23
N PRO A 7 -0.91 -3.02 -21.14
CA PRO A 7 -2.29 -3.40 -20.90
C PRO A 7 -2.36 -4.66 -20.03
N PHE A 8 -3.20 -4.58 -19.01
CA PHE A 8 -3.66 -5.72 -18.21
C PHE A 8 -4.52 -6.64 -19.09
N ASN A 9 -4.02 -7.78 -19.49
CA ASN A 9 -4.81 -8.78 -20.22
C ASN A 9 -5.05 -10.00 -19.33
N LEU A 10 -6.14 -9.98 -18.59
CA LEU A 10 -6.71 -11.12 -17.87
C LEU A 10 -8.11 -11.38 -18.42
N PHE A 11 -8.22 -11.95 -19.64
CA PHE A 11 -9.32 -12.84 -20.03
C PHE A 11 -9.12 -13.24 -21.50
N SER A 12 -8.81 -14.51 -21.71
CA SER A 12 -8.87 -15.15 -23.03
C SER A 12 -10.35 -15.38 -23.40
N GLY A 13 -10.83 -14.76 -24.48
CA GLY A 13 -12.14 -15.06 -25.01
C GLY A 13 -12.57 -14.17 -26.17
N LYS A 14 -12.21 -14.55 -27.40
CA LYS A 14 -12.78 -14.17 -28.72
C LYS A 14 -12.56 -12.73 -29.21
N GLN A 15 -11.81 -12.69 -30.31
CA GLN A 15 -11.64 -11.56 -31.23
C GLN A 15 -12.99 -11.05 -31.74
N ASN A 16 -13.21 -9.75 -31.57
CA ASN A 16 -13.94 -8.92 -32.52
C ASN A 16 -13.27 -7.55 -32.58
N THR A 17 -12.81 -7.19 -33.72
CA THR A 17 -12.11 -5.95 -34.07
C THR A 17 -13.06 -4.76 -33.99
N THR A 18 -12.98 -3.98 -32.94
CA THR A 18 -13.24 -2.56 -32.93
C THR A 18 -12.27 -1.98 -31.90
N THR A 19 -11.36 -1.13 -32.36
CA THR A 19 -10.39 -0.40 -31.54
C THR A 19 -11.12 0.63 -30.69
N ASP A 20 -11.61 0.18 -29.54
CA ASP A 20 -11.90 1.05 -28.41
C ASP A 20 -10.76 0.81 -27.41
N ASP A 21 -9.74 1.68 -27.45
CA ASP A 21 -8.67 1.73 -26.46
C ASP A 21 -9.26 2.24 -25.15
N THR A 22 -10.13 1.48 -24.54
CA THR A 22 -10.60 1.72 -23.18
C THR A 22 -9.41 1.47 -22.26
N VAL A 23 -8.70 2.53 -21.89
CA VAL A 23 -7.69 2.48 -20.83
C VAL A 23 -8.41 2.03 -19.58
N LEU A 24 -8.21 0.77 -19.18
CA LEU A 24 -8.78 0.25 -17.95
C LEU A 24 -8.18 1.05 -16.78
N THR A 25 -9.00 1.89 -16.19
CA THR A 25 -8.66 2.67 -15.00
C THR A 25 -8.70 1.75 -13.78
N VAL A 26 -7.60 1.65 -13.05
CA VAL A 26 -7.54 0.85 -11.81
C VAL A 26 -8.05 1.71 -10.66
N LYS A 27 -9.03 1.21 -9.91
CA LYS A 27 -9.55 1.88 -8.72
C LYS A 27 -8.82 1.38 -7.48
N VAL A 28 -8.07 2.27 -6.80
CA VAL A 28 -7.21 1.91 -5.66
C VAL A 28 -7.68 2.62 -4.40
N ALA A 29 -8.15 1.87 -3.41
CA ALA A 29 -8.40 2.42 -2.08
C ALA A 29 -7.09 2.58 -1.31
N ILE A 30 -6.92 3.70 -0.61
CA ILE A 30 -5.75 3.99 0.21
C ILE A 30 -6.21 4.29 1.64
N ALA A 31 -5.98 3.37 2.56
CA ALA A 31 -6.28 3.56 3.98
C ALA A 31 -5.19 4.43 4.64
N GLY A 32 -5.59 5.55 5.25
CA GLY A 32 -4.65 6.54 5.80
C GLY A 32 -4.10 7.49 4.73
N ALA A 33 -4.95 7.90 3.80
CA ALA A 33 -4.59 8.62 2.57
C ALA A 33 -3.92 9.99 2.78
N HIS A 34 -4.05 10.62 3.94
CA HIS A 34 -3.35 11.87 4.26
C HIS A 34 -1.92 11.67 4.79
N GLY A 35 -1.46 10.42 4.93
CA GLY A 35 -0.06 10.11 5.27
C GLY A 35 0.89 10.49 4.13
N SER A 36 2.16 10.87 4.45
CA SER A 36 3.12 11.37 3.45
C SER A 36 3.37 10.38 2.30
N ILE A 37 3.49 9.08 2.56
CA ILE A 37 3.63 8.07 1.50
C ILE A 37 2.33 7.96 0.68
N ALA A 38 1.18 8.00 1.36
CA ALA A 38 -0.12 7.84 0.73
C ALA A 38 -0.46 8.99 -0.23
N GLN A 39 -0.13 10.24 0.14
CA GLN A 39 -0.31 11.40 -0.76
C GLN A 39 0.58 11.30 -1.99
N LEU A 40 1.85 10.91 -1.82
CA LEU A 40 2.78 10.68 -2.95
C LEU A 40 2.26 9.55 -3.86
N LEU A 41 1.77 8.47 -3.28
CA LEU A 41 1.15 7.38 -4.04
C LEU A 41 -0.10 7.86 -4.78
N GLY A 42 -1.00 8.58 -4.10
CA GLY A 42 -2.22 9.11 -4.70
C GLY A 42 -1.93 9.99 -5.91
N ALA A 43 -0.96 10.90 -5.80
CA ALA A 43 -0.52 11.74 -6.91
C ALA A 43 0.02 10.91 -8.10
N LEU A 44 0.86 9.91 -7.83
CA LEU A 44 1.39 9.00 -8.87
C LEU A 44 0.28 8.22 -9.58
N LEU A 45 -0.71 7.71 -8.83
CA LEU A 45 -1.85 6.98 -9.38
C LEU A 45 -2.71 7.89 -10.26
N THR A 46 -2.99 9.11 -9.80
CA THR A 46 -3.73 10.12 -10.58
C THR A 46 -3.00 10.50 -11.87
N GLU A 47 -1.69 10.78 -11.79
CA GLU A 47 -0.87 11.10 -12.96
C GLU A 47 -0.87 9.97 -13.99
N ARG A 48 -0.93 8.73 -13.52
CA ARG A 48 -1.01 7.52 -14.34
C ARG A 48 -2.39 7.31 -14.99
N GLY A 49 -3.42 8.00 -14.52
CA GLY A 49 -4.79 7.90 -14.98
C GLY A 49 -5.63 6.86 -14.24
N ASP A 50 -5.19 6.41 -13.06
CA ASP A 50 -5.96 5.59 -12.14
C ASP A 50 -6.93 6.43 -11.31
N SER A 51 -7.82 5.75 -10.57
CA SER A 51 -8.83 6.37 -9.70
C SER A 51 -8.52 6.07 -8.23
N PRO A 52 -7.65 6.83 -7.55
CA PRO A 52 -7.38 6.64 -6.14
C PRO A 52 -8.53 7.14 -5.26
N LEU A 53 -8.99 6.29 -4.33
CA LEU A 53 -9.97 6.57 -3.27
C LEU A 53 -9.23 6.70 -1.94
N GLY A 54 -9.22 7.87 -1.33
CA GLY A 54 -8.46 8.15 -0.11
C GLY A 54 -9.32 8.08 1.15
N ILE A 55 -9.09 7.08 2.01
CA ILE A 55 -9.78 6.98 3.31
C ILE A 55 -9.05 7.82 4.34
N ILE A 56 -9.75 8.83 4.88
CA ILE A 56 -9.25 9.77 5.88
C ILE A 56 -10.17 9.81 7.11
N ARG A 57 -9.60 10.15 8.26
CA ARG A 57 -10.37 10.32 9.50
C ARG A 57 -10.90 11.74 9.69
N ASN A 58 -10.11 12.74 9.33
CA ASN A 58 -10.45 14.15 9.51
C ASN A 58 -10.96 14.74 8.19
N PRO A 59 -12.23 15.25 8.14
CA PRO A 59 -12.78 15.85 6.93
C PRO A 59 -11.99 17.08 6.43
N ASP A 60 -11.27 17.80 7.31
CA ASP A 60 -10.44 18.94 6.92
C ASP A 60 -9.28 18.58 6.00
N GLN A 61 -8.96 17.28 5.86
CA GLN A 61 -7.93 16.75 4.98
C GLN A 61 -8.42 16.51 3.54
N ALA A 62 -9.72 16.69 3.29
CA ALA A 62 -10.32 16.37 1.99
C ALA A 62 -9.80 17.27 0.86
N ASP A 63 -9.61 18.56 1.12
CA ASP A 63 -9.13 19.50 0.11
C ASP A 63 -7.69 19.19 -0.33
N ASP A 64 -6.83 18.74 0.58
CA ASP A 64 -5.46 18.32 0.24
C ASP A 64 -5.47 17.12 -0.72
N LEU A 65 -6.39 16.16 -0.52
CA LEU A 65 -6.53 14.99 -1.38
C LEU A 65 -7.12 15.35 -2.74
N ASN A 66 -8.16 16.19 -2.76
CA ASN A 66 -8.75 16.68 -4.00
C ASN A 66 -7.73 17.43 -4.87
N ALA A 67 -6.83 18.20 -4.24
CA ALA A 67 -5.78 18.96 -4.94
C ALA A 67 -4.79 18.06 -5.71
N ILE A 68 -4.64 16.80 -5.30
CA ILE A 68 -3.78 15.80 -5.96
C ILE A 68 -4.58 14.75 -6.75
N GLY A 69 -5.89 14.97 -6.94
CA GLY A 69 -6.77 14.09 -7.73
C GLY A 69 -7.18 12.79 -7.04
N VAL A 70 -7.08 12.72 -5.71
CA VAL A 70 -7.54 11.59 -4.89
C VAL A 70 -8.94 11.88 -4.38
N GLU A 71 -9.92 11.00 -4.62
CA GLU A 71 -11.29 11.10 -4.09
C GLU A 71 -11.29 10.84 -2.57
N PRO A 72 -11.61 11.83 -1.71
CA PRO A 72 -11.59 11.63 -0.27
C PRO A 72 -12.89 10.98 0.22
N VAL A 73 -12.75 9.99 1.13
CA VAL A 73 -13.86 9.41 1.89
C VAL A 73 -13.53 9.48 3.38
N VAL A 74 -14.46 10.07 4.15
CA VAL A 74 -14.26 10.25 5.60
C VAL A 74 -14.75 9.03 6.36
N VAL A 75 -13.81 8.20 6.80
CA VAL A 75 -14.07 7.02 7.63
C VAL A 75 -12.96 6.88 8.68
N ASP A 76 -13.35 6.79 9.95
CA ASP A 76 -12.42 6.55 11.05
C ASP A 76 -12.13 5.05 11.17
N LEU A 77 -10.94 4.62 10.72
CA LEU A 77 -10.52 3.22 10.74
C LEU A 77 -10.53 2.59 12.14
N GLU A 78 -10.33 3.40 13.19
CA GLU A 78 -10.37 2.92 14.58
C GLU A 78 -11.80 2.55 15.02
N LYS A 79 -12.83 3.26 14.51
CA LYS A 79 -14.23 3.12 14.91
C LYS A 79 -15.07 2.32 13.93
N ALA A 80 -14.73 2.37 12.67
CA ALA A 80 -15.50 1.70 11.62
C ALA A 80 -15.56 0.19 11.83
N THR A 81 -16.68 -0.38 11.49
CA THR A 81 -16.88 -1.82 11.38
C THR A 81 -16.28 -2.35 10.08
N VAL A 82 -16.04 -3.66 10.01
CA VAL A 82 -15.59 -4.34 8.78
C VAL A 82 -16.60 -4.11 7.64
N ALA A 83 -17.89 -4.17 7.92
CA ALA A 83 -18.94 -3.97 6.92
C ALA A 83 -18.95 -2.53 6.34
N GLU A 84 -18.75 -1.50 7.18
CA GLU A 84 -18.64 -0.12 6.72
C GLU A 84 -17.39 0.07 5.83
N LEU A 85 -16.25 -0.51 6.22
CA LEU A 85 -15.03 -0.48 5.42
C LEU A 85 -15.21 -1.23 4.09
N ALA A 86 -15.83 -2.43 4.12
CA ALA A 86 -16.10 -3.20 2.92
C ALA A 86 -17.02 -2.44 1.94
N ASN A 87 -18.04 -1.78 2.44
CA ASN A 87 -18.90 -0.92 1.61
C ASN A 87 -18.13 0.26 1.03
N THR A 88 -17.22 0.87 1.81
CA THR A 88 -16.39 2.01 1.38
C THR A 88 -15.47 1.63 0.23
N ILE A 89 -14.85 0.44 0.28
CA ILE A 89 -13.90 -0.02 -0.75
C ILE A 89 -14.53 -0.89 -1.83
N SER A 90 -15.86 -1.01 -1.83
CA SER A 90 -16.58 -1.81 -2.83
C SER A 90 -16.30 -1.31 -4.24
N GLY A 91 -16.00 -2.25 -5.15
CA GLY A 91 -15.64 -1.94 -6.53
C GLY A 91 -14.24 -1.37 -6.72
N CYS A 92 -13.39 -1.36 -5.68
CA CYS A 92 -11.96 -1.14 -5.85
C CYS A 92 -11.26 -2.42 -6.28
N ASP A 93 -10.25 -2.28 -7.15
CA ASP A 93 -9.41 -3.39 -7.62
C ASP A 93 -8.34 -3.75 -6.59
N ALA A 94 -7.86 -2.75 -5.86
CA ALA A 94 -6.82 -2.92 -4.85
C ALA A 94 -7.07 -2.03 -3.62
N LEU A 95 -6.51 -2.47 -2.48
CA LEU A 95 -6.41 -1.71 -1.24
C LEU A 95 -4.93 -1.56 -0.87
N VAL A 96 -4.52 -0.34 -0.53
CA VAL A 96 -3.21 -0.06 0.07
C VAL A 96 -3.42 0.37 1.52
N PHE A 97 -2.92 -0.42 2.48
CA PHE A 97 -2.92 -0.03 3.88
C PHE A 97 -1.67 0.79 4.18
N ALA A 98 -1.82 2.11 4.23
CA ALA A 98 -0.78 3.09 4.50
C ALA A 98 -0.99 3.84 5.82
N ALA A 99 -1.99 3.44 6.62
CA ALA A 99 -2.24 4.04 7.92
C ALA A 99 -1.19 3.61 8.95
N GLY A 100 -0.94 4.50 9.88
CA GLY A 100 -0.11 4.26 11.06
C GLY A 100 -0.39 5.31 12.12
N ALA A 101 -0.18 4.97 13.37
CA ALA A 101 -0.45 5.86 14.50
C ALA A 101 0.42 7.13 14.52
N GLY A 102 1.50 7.15 13.74
CA GLY A 102 2.42 8.26 13.63
C GLY A 102 3.40 8.38 14.81
N PRO A 103 4.45 9.21 14.68
CA PRO A 103 5.38 9.50 15.76
C PRO A 103 4.66 10.24 16.90
N GLY A 104 5.10 10.02 18.15
CA GLY A 104 4.53 10.65 19.33
C GLY A 104 3.19 10.08 19.81
N SER A 105 2.57 9.13 19.08
CA SER A 105 1.41 8.40 19.57
C SER A 105 1.86 7.36 20.62
N GLY A 106 1.10 7.23 21.69
CA GLY A 106 1.37 6.24 22.73
C GLY A 106 1.11 4.79 22.27
N ILE A 107 1.50 3.82 23.11
CA ILE A 107 1.30 2.38 22.87
C ILE A 107 -0.13 2.03 22.48
N PRO A 108 -1.21 2.56 23.13
CA PRO A 108 -2.58 2.20 22.75
C PRO A 108 -2.89 2.45 21.27
N ARG A 109 -2.36 3.53 20.69
CA ARG A 109 -2.61 3.81 19.28
C ARG A 109 -1.77 2.95 18.31
N LYS A 110 -0.69 2.33 18.77
CA LYS A 110 -0.02 1.30 17.99
C LYS A 110 -0.92 0.08 17.81
N GLU A 111 -1.62 -0.30 18.88
CA GLU A 111 -2.58 -1.40 18.81
C GLU A 111 -3.78 -1.06 17.94
N THR A 112 -4.47 0.07 18.19
CA THR A 112 -5.72 0.37 17.49
C THR A 112 -5.55 0.73 16.01
N VAL A 113 -4.42 1.35 15.62
CA VAL A 113 -4.18 1.80 14.24
C VAL A 113 -3.26 0.85 13.46
N ASP A 114 -2.09 0.49 14.04
CA ASP A 114 -1.10 -0.31 13.30
C ASP A 114 -1.45 -1.80 13.26
N HIS A 115 -2.30 -2.29 14.17
CA HIS A 115 -2.80 -3.68 14.22
C HIS A 115 -4.29 -3.76 13.89
N GLU A 116 -5.20 -3.38 14.82
CA GLU A 116 -6.64 -3.63 14.68
C GLU A 116 -7.27 -3.00 13.43
N ALA A 117 -6.85 -1.77 13.05
CA ALA A 117 -7.35 -1.15 11.82
C ALA A 117 -6.83 -1.87 10.56
N ALA A 118 -5.59 -2.39 10.58
CA ALA A 118 -5.06 -3.19 9.48
C ALA A 118 -5.82 -4.51 9.32
N ASP A 119 -6.13 -5.18 10.44
CA ASP A 119 -6.94 -6.41 10.47
C ASP A 119 -8.33 -6.18 9.90
N LYS A 120 -9.00 -5.09 10.32
CA LYS A 120 -10.31 -4.71 9.78
C LYS A 120 -10.24 -4.41 8.28
N CYS A 121 -9.18 -3.76 7.81
CA CYS A 121 -8.97 -3.50 6.39
C CYS A 121 -8.76 -4.80 5.60
N THR A 122 -8.04 -5.78 6.15
CA THR A 122 -7.86 -7.11 5.54
C THR A 122 -9.21 -7.83 5.40
N GLN A 123 -9.98 -7.91 6.49
CA GLN A 123 -11.31 -8.54 6.49
C GLN A 123 -12.29 -7.80 5.55
N ALA A 124 -12.22 -6.47 5.50
CA ALA A 124 -13.04 -5.67 4.59
C ALA A 124 -12.70 -5.93 3.12
N ALA A 125 -11.41 -6.11 2.80
CA ALA A 125 -10.97 -6.45 1.45
C ALA A 125 -11.52 -7.82 1.01
N GLU A 126 -11.47 -8.82 1.87
CA GLU A 126 -12.09 -10.13 1.61
C GLU A 126 -13.60 -10.01 1.40
N GLN A 127 -14.30 -9.32 2.30
CA GLN A 127 -15.76 -9.16 2.24
C GLN A 127 -16.22 -8.38 1.00
N ALA A 128 -15.44 -7.36 0.56
CA ALA A 128 -15.74 -6.55 -0.61
C ALA A 128 -15.30 -7.20 -1.93
N GLY A 129 -14.57 -8.31 -1.89
CA GLY A 129 -14.00 -8.97 -3.07
C GLY A 129 -12.85 -8.20 -3.71
N VAL A 130 -12.16 -7.34 -2.95
CA VAL A 130 -10.96 -6.64 -3.42
C VAL A 130 -9.85 -7.66 -3.68
N GLN A 131 -9.34 -7.67 -4.91
CA GLN A 131 -8.44 -8.73 -5.37
C GLN A 131 -7.01 -8.62 -4.82
N ARG A 132 -6.57 -7.41 -4.43
CA ARG A 132 -5.19 -7.15 -4.04
C ARG A 132 -5.09 -6.25 -2.83
N LEU A 133 -4.20 -6.61 -1.87
CA LEU A 133 -3.89 -5.77 -0.73
C LEU A 133 -2.36 -5.59 -0.59
N ILE A 134 -1.90 -4.34 -0.56
CA ILE A 134 -0.51 -4.00 -0.23
C ILE A 134 -0.49 -3.35 1.14
N GLN A 135 0.23 -3.97 2.09
CA GLN A 135 0.36 -3.45 3.45
C GLN A 135 1.74 -2.85 3.67
N ILE A 136 1.78 -1.57 4.06
CA ILE A 136 3.02 -0.94 4.53
C ILE A 136 3.26 -1.36 5.98
N SER A 137 4.34 -2.10 6.17
CA SER A 137 4.86 -2.55 7.45
C SER A 137 6.17 -1.83 7.80
N SER A 138 7.13 -2.52 8.41
CA SER A 138 8.44 -1.97 8.79
C SER A 138 9.49 -3.07 8.87
N ILE A 139 10.72 -2.78 8.48
CA ILE A 139 11.86 -3.62 8.84
C ILE A 139 11.87 -3.81 10.37
N GLY A 140 12.15 -5.03 10.81
CA GLY A 140 12.09 -5.42 12.22
C GLY A 140 10.77 -6.06 12.67
N ALA A 141 9.66 -5.89 11.91
CA ALA A 141 8.40 -6.55 12.23
C ALA A 141 8.49 -8.09 12.14
N GLY A 142 9.44 -8.63 11.35
CA GLY A 142 9.67 -10.07 11.25
C GLY A 142 10.22 -10.72 12.52
N ASN A 143 10.90 -9.95 13.37
CA ASN A 143 11.45 -10.39 14.64
C ASN A 143 11.44 -9.23 15.64
N PRO A 144 10.25 -8.83 16.15
CA PRO A 144 10.12 -7.64 16.98
C PRO A 144 10.79 -7.86 18.35
N PRO A 145 11.52 -6.85 18.88
CA PRO A 145 12.09 -6.91 20.21
C PRO A 145 11.03 -7.13 21.29
N GLN A 146 11.43 -7.75 22.41
CA GLN A 146 10.52 -8.08 23.53
C GLN A 146 10.56 -7.06 24.67
N ASP A 147 11.26 -5.93 24.49
CA ASP A 147 11.26 -4.85 25.47
C ASP A 147 9.93 -4.02 25.45
N ASP A 148 9.75 -3.16 26.45
CA ASP A 148 8.54 -2.34 26.61
C ASP A 148 8.63 -0.97 25.92
N SER A 149 9.57 -0.77 24.99
CA SER A 149 9.66 0.48 24.26
C SER A 149 8.45 0.67 23.33
N VAL A 150 8.06 1.92 23.09
CA VAL A 150 6.98 2.25 22.14
C VAL A 150 7.30 1.71 20.75
N PHE A 151 8.58 1.67 20.36
CA PHE A 151 9.01 1.14 19.07
C PHE A 151 8.84 -0.39 18.98
N SER A 152 9.17 -1.12 20.05
CA SER A 152 8.94 -2.56 20.12
C SER A 152 7.44 -2.92 20.09
N HIS A 153 6.59 -2.14 20.75
CA HIS A 153 5.13 -2.26 20.64
C HIS A 153 4.65 -1.99 19.21
N TYR A 154 5.19 -0.96 18.55
CA TYR A 154 4.90 -0.68 17.14
C TYR A 154 5.25 -1.88 16.23
N LEU A 155 6.45 -2.45 16.37
CA LEU A 155 6.87 -3.59 15.55
C LEU A 155 6.02 -4.83 15.83
N ARG A 156 5.62 -5.08 17.08
CA ARG A 156 4.70 -6.18 17.42
C ARG A 156 3.31 -5.97 16.81
N ALA A 157 2.78 -4.75 16.84
CA ALA A 157 1.50 -4.41 16.19
C ALA A 157 1.58 -4.66 14.67
N LYS A 158 2.66 -4.22 14.01
CA LYS A 158 2.89 -4.52 12.59
C LYS A 158 2.99 -6.02 12.32
N ALA A 159 3.72 -6.77 13.15
CA ALA A 159 3.84 -8.23 13.04
C ALA A 159 2.49 -8.94 13.15
N ALA A 160 1.65 -8.53 14.10
CA ALA A 160 0.30 -9.08 14.27
C ALA A 160 -0.58 -8.83 13.03
N ALA A 161 -0.58 -7.60 12.51
CA ALA A 161 -1.29 -7.26 11.29
C ALA A 161 -0.80 -8.04 10.05
N GLU A 162 0.52 -8.25 9.93
CA GLU A 162 1.09 -9.10 8.87
C GLU A 162 0.59 -10.54 8.97
N GLU A 163 0.46 -11.08 10.20
CA GLU A 163 0.00 -12.46 10.42
C GLU A 163 -1.47 -12.63 10.02
N THR A 164 -2.34 -11.64 10.30
CA THR A 164 -3.73 -11.62 9.81
C THR A 164 -3.77 -11.61 8.29
N LEU A 165 -2.98 -10.73 7.66
CA LEU A 165 -2.93 -10.63 6.21
C LEU A 165 -2.44 -11.91 5.53
N ARG A 166 -1.42 -12.57 6.09
CA ARG A 166 -0.92 -13.85 5.56
C ARG A 166 -1.94 -14.98 5.57
N LYS A 167 -2.91 -14.93 6.48
CA LYS A 167 -3.99 -15.93 6.61
C LYS A 167 -5.19 -15.64 5.72
N SER A 168 -5.23 -14.47 5.10
CA SER A 168 -6.34 -14.05 4.24
C SER A 168 -6.24 -14.67 2.84
N ASP A 169 -7.38 -14.72 2.15
CA ASP A 169 -7.49 -15.21 0.79
C ASP A 169 -7.17 -14.14 -0.28
N VAL A 170 -6.93 -12.88 0.12
CA VAL A 170 -6.56 -11.81 -0.81
C VAL A 170 -5.16 -12.04 -1.40
N SER A 171 -4.92 -11.59 -2.61
CA SER A 171 -3.57 -11.49 -3.15
C SER A 171 -2.81 -10.36 -2.45
N TRP A 172 -1.86 -10.69 -1.59
CA TRP A 172 -1.20 -9.71 -0.74
C TRP A 172 0.30 -9.52 -1.03
N VAL A 173 0.78 -8.31 -0.71
CA VAL A 173 2.21 -8.00 -0.55
C VAL A 173 2.39 -7.22 0.75
N ILE A 174 3.32 -7.65 1.58
CA ILE A 174 3.78 -6.94 2.77
C ILE A 174 5.07 -6.21 2.38
N LEU A 175 5.05 -4.89 2.41
CA LEU A 175 6.21 -4.06 2.15
C LEU A 175 6.75 -3.52 3.47
N ARG A 176 8.00 -3.86 3.80
CA ARG A 176 8.71 -3.41 4.99
C ARG A 176 9.79 -2.39 4.61
N PRO A 177 9.50 -1.09 4.62
CA PRO A 177 10.54 -0.08 4.40
C PRO A 177 11.49 0.02 5.60
N GLY A 178 12.72 0.44 5.32
CA GLY A 178 13.69 0.90 6.32
C GLY A 178 13.32 2.25 6.91
N HIS A 179 14.31 2.96 7.47
CA HIS A 179 14.08 4.30 8.02
C HIS A 179 13.63 5.27 6.93
N LEU A 180 12.48 5.89 7.13
CA LEU A 180 11.85 6.76 6.14
C LEU A 180 12.44 8.18 6.14
N THR A 181 12.92 8.65 4.99
CA THR A 181 13.40 10.02 4.81
C THR A 181 12.45 10.86 3.95
N ASN A 182 12.65 12.19 3.93
CA ASN A 182 11.94 13.11 3.04
C ASN A 182 12.82 13.57 1.86
N GLU A 183 13.93 12.89 1.62
CA GLU A 183 14.77 13.17 0.47
C GLU A 183 14.01 12.88 -0.84
N PRO A 184 14.41 13.50 -1.95
CA PRO A 184 13.86 13.17 -3.27
C PRO A 184 14.01 11.69 -3.59
N ALA A 185 13.10 11.15 -4.41
CA ALA A 185 13.22 9.81 -4.93
C ALA A 185 14.51 9.63 -5.72
N THR A 186 15.20 8.53 -5.50
CA THR A 186 16.39 8.15 -6.27
C THR A 186 16.06 7.25 -7.46
N GLY A 187 14.95 6.52 -7.38
CA GLY A 187 14.59 5.46 -8.32
C GLY A 187 15.51 4.24 -8.23
N LEU A 188 16.48 4.24 -7.31
CA LEU A 188 17.46 3.17 -7.09
C LEU A 188 17.18 2.50 -5.74
N ILE A 189 16.86 1.21 -5.76
CA ILE A 189 16.39 0.48 -4.59
C ILE A 189 17.15 -0.84 -4.39
N ASN A 190 17.08 -1.33 -3.16
CA ASN A 190 17.26 -2.72 -2.81
C ASN A 190 15.92 -3.24 -2.26
N LEU A 191 15.34 -4.21 -2.94
CA LEU A 191 14.02 -4.79 -2.63
C LEU A 191 14.15 -6.32 -2.65
N THR A 192 14.20 -6.95 -1.48
CA THR A 192 14.39 -8.39 -1.31
C THR A 192 13.63 -8.88 -0.08
N GLN A 193 13.73 -10.17 0.25
CA GLN A 193 13.11 -10.72 1.47
C GLN A 193 13.78 -10.23 2.75
N GLU A 194 15.05 -9.88 2.70
CA GLU A 194 15.84 -9.37 3.84
C GLU A 194 16.91 -8.41 3.32
N VAL A 195 16.99 -7.22 3.90
CA VAL A 195 18.01 -6.22 3.57
C VAL A 195 18.67 -5.67 4.84
N PRO A 196 19.94 -5.21 4.78
CA PRO A 196 20.53 -4.45 5.86
C PRO A 196 19.71 -3.21 6.17
N GLY A 197 19.48 -2.90 7.44
CA GLY A 197 18.64 -1.80 7.88
C GLY A 197 19.23 -0.43 7.53
N GLU A 198 18.87 0.11 6.37
CA GLU A 198 19.20 1.45 5.90
C GLU A 198 17.92 2.28 5.73
N SER A 199 18.09 3.49 5.20
CA SER A 199 16.97 4.40 4.94
C SER A 199 16.44 4.26 3.53
N VAL A 200 15.22 4.80 3.32
CA VAL A 200 14.60 4.93 2.01
C VAL A 200 13.73 6.19 1.95
N PRO A 201 13.77 6.98 0.87
CA PRO A 201 12.85 8.08 0.65
C PRO A 201 11.39 7.61 0.59
N ARG A 202 10.48 8.34 1.23
CA ARG A 202 9.03 8.08 1.13
C ARG A 202 8.54 8.07 -0.31
N ALA A 203 9.17 8.87 -1.17
CA ALA A 203 8.85 8.93 -2.58
C ALA A 203 9.22 7.63 -3.32
N ASP A 204 10.35 6.98 -2.98
CA ASP A 204 10.70 5.66 -3.52
C ASP A 204 9.75 4.58 -3.01
N VAL A 205 9.31 4.64 -1.73
CA VAL A 205 8.30 3.71 -1.20
C VAL A 205 6.98 3.83 -1.97
N ALA A 206 6.49 5.05 -2.20
CA ALA A 206 5.28 5.29 -2.98
C ALA A 206 5.40 4.77 -4.42
N ALA A 207 6.56 5.01 -5.05
CA ALA A 207 6.84 4.55 -6.41
C ALA A 207 6.92 3.02 -6.52
N VAL A 208 7.49 2.34 -5.51
CA VAL A 208 7.50 0.87 -5.42
C VAL A 208 6.08 0.33 -5.28
N ILE A 209 5.24 0.92 -4.42
CA ILE A 209 3.83 0.50 -4.26
C ILE A 209 3.07 0.65 -5.59
N ALA A 210 3.23 1.77 -6.28
CA ALA A 210 2.63 1.98 -7.60
C ALA A 210 3.10 0.90 -8.61
N GLY A 211 4.38 0.57 -8.62
CA GLY A 211 4.93 -0.48 -9.47
C GLY A 211 4.49 -1.90 -9.10
N LEU A 212 4.25 -2.18 -7.81
CA LEU A 212 3.68 -3.45 -7.34
C LEU A 212 2.22 -3.61 -7.77
N LEU A 213 1.44 -2.52 -7.84
CA LEU A 213 0.06 -2.55 -8.35
C LEU A 213 0.03 -2.97 -9.83
N ASP A 214 1.05 -2.63 -10.62
CA ASP A 214 1.17 -3.00 -12.04
C ASP A 214 1.66 -4.43 -12.27
N ARG A 215 2.11 -5.13 -11.23
CA ARG A 215 2.72 -6.47 -11.32
C ARG A 215 2.00 -7.47 -10.39
N PRO A 216 0.80 -7.94 -10.77
CA PRO A 216 -0.02 -8.82 -9.93
C PRO A 216 0.61 -10.21 -9.72
N SER A 217 1.60 -10.60 -10.52
CA SER A 217 2.39 -11.82 -10.31
C SER A 217 3.22 -11.77 -9.02
N ILE A 218 3.65 -10.56 -8.58
CA ILE A 218 4.32 -10.37 -7.29
C ILE A 218 3.26 -10.42 -6.19
N LYS A 219 3.07 -11.57 -5.56
CA LYS A 219 2.03 -11.81 -4.55
C LYS A 219 2.48 -12.81 -3.50
N GLN A 220 1.74 -12.87 -2.36
CA GLN A 220 1.99 -13.78 -1.23
C GLN A 220 3.47 -13.70 -0.76
N CYS A 221 4.01 -12.47 -0.73
CA CYS A 221 5.41 -12.25 -0.37
C CYS A 221 5.58 -11.05 0.57
N THR A 222 6.62 -11.14 1.40
CA THR A 222 7.09 -10.05 2.25
C THR A 222 8.40 -9.55 1.67
N LEU A 223 8.49 -8.24 1.43
CA LEU A 223 9.64 -7.57 0.81
C LEU A 223 10.11 -6.44 1.72
N GLU A 224 11.41 -6.41 2.00
CA GLU A 224 12.09 -5.31 2.66
C GLU A 224 12.64 -4.33 1.63
N LEU A 225 12.51 -3.03 1.89
CA LEU A 225 12.83 -1.96 0.96
C LEU A 225 13.76 -0.93 1.61
N VAL A 226 14.92 -0.73 1.00
CA VAL A 226 15.85 0.37 1.31
C VAL A 226 16.37 1.00 0.03
N SER A 227 17.07 2.15 0.14
CA SER A 227 17.84 2.70 -0.97
C SER A 227 18.90 1.71 -1.44
N GLY A 228 19.17 1.68 -2.73
CA GLY A 228 20.07 0.70 -3.32
C GLY A 228 20.72 1.18 -4.60
N SER A 229 21.09 0.25 -5.46
CA SER A 229 21.79 0.52 -6.72
C SER A 229 21.10 -0.05 -7.96
N VAL A 230 19.99 -0.77 -7.79
CA VAL A 230 19.22 -1.35 -8.90
C VAL A 230 18.05 -0.42 -9.23
N ALA A 231 17.77 -0.20 -10.51
CA ALA A 231 16.62 0.58 -10.92
C ALA A 231 15.32 -0.11 -10.46
N ARG A 232 14.38 0.68 -9.90
CA ARG A 232 13.12 0.17 -9.34
C ARG A 232 12.38 -0.77 -10.31
N ASP A 233 12.20 -0.36 -11.56
CA ASP A 233 11.41 -1.15 -12.51
C ASP A 233 12.13 -2.43 -12.92
N GLU A 234 13.46 -2.40 -13.10
CA GLU A 234 14.29 -3.58 -13.31
C GLU A 234 14.11 -4.58 -12.16
N ARG A 235 14.21 -4.10 -10.91
CA ARG A 235 14.04 -4.98 -9.75
C ARG A 235 12.64 -5.57 -9.63
N LEU A 236 11.60 -4.78 -9.93
CA LEU A 236 10.22 -5.25 -9.91
C LEU A 236 9.94 -6.25 -11.05
N ASP A 237 10.54 -6.07 -12.22
CA ASP A 237 10.40 -7.01 -13.36
C ASP A 237 11.08 -8.35 -13.01
N GLU A 238 12.28 -8.34 -12.44
CA GLU A 238 12.95 -9.56 -11.95
C GLU A 238 12.08 -10.34 -10.93
N LEU A 239 11.41 -9.63 -10.00
CA LEU A 239 10.52 -10.24 -9.02
C LEU A 239 9.22 -10.77 -9.65
N ALA A 240 8.75 -10.16 -10.72
CA ALA A 240 7.54 -10.60 -11.40
C ALA A 240 7.75 -11.87 -12.24
N ASP A 241 8.99 -12.12 -12.69
CA ASP A 241 9.41 -13.26 -13.51
C ASP A 241 9.89 -14.47 -12.68
N SER A 242 10.03 -14.31 -11.34
CA SER A 242 10.52 -15.35 -10.42
C SER A 242 9.38 -16.18 -9.81
#